data_57b6750160af33142944486a4ee404e0
#
_entry.id   57b6750160af33142944486a4ee404e0
#
_cell.length_a   1.000
_cell.length_b   1.000
_cell.length_c   1.000
_cell.angle_alpha   90.00
_cell.angle_beta   90.00
_cell.angle_gamma   90.00
#
_symmetry.space_group_name_H-M   'P 1'
#
loop_
_entity.id
_entity.type
_entity.pdbx_description
1 polymer ?
#
loop_
_entity_poly.entity_id
_entity_poly.type
_entity_poly.pdbx_seq_one_letter_code
_entity_poly.pdbx_strand_id
1 'polypeptide(L)'
;MSKIQGTLAQWRDRLRRKELSPAELVNLTADAIEADRTTNAYISFDREAALHAAAGADISSPLAGIPIAVKDNINVLGQPTRCASRLLSPYVAPYDATSIRLCGCCLNGPLNA
;
A
#
# COMPACT_ATOMS: atom_id res chain seq x y z
N MET A 1 -12.97 -6.05 -14.11
CA MET A 1 -13.39 -4.74 -13.56
C MET A 1 -13.08 -4.68 -12.08
N SER A 2 -12.45 -3.62 -11.64
CA SER A 2 -12.10 -3.46 -10.23
C SER A 2 -13.35 -3.23 -9.39
N LYS A 3 -13.43 -3.88 -8.23
CA LYS A 3 -14.46 -3.62 -7.22
C LYS A 3 -14.13 -2.41 -6.35
N ILE A 4 -12.95 -1.85 -6.52
CA ILE A 4 -12.49 -0.69 -5.77
C ILE A 4 -12.92 0.56 -6.51
N GLN A 5 -14.02 1.14 -6.08
CA GLN A 5 -14.55 2.38 -6.62
C GLN A 5 -14.92 3.32 -5.48
N GLY A 6 -14.73 4.60 -5.71
CA GLY A 6 -15.05 5.61 -4.74
C GLY A 6 -13.85 6.48 -4.38
N THR A 7 -14.10 7.49 -3.57
CA THR A 7 -13.05 8.39 -3.09
C THR A 7 -12.37 7.85 -1.85
N LEU A 8 -11.19 8.38 -1.54
CA LEU A 8 -10.48 8.09 -0.31
C LEU A 8 -11.36 8.36 0.92
N ALA A 9 -12.10 9.47 0.91
CA ALA A 9 -12.98 9.83 2.01
C ALA A 9 -14.11 8.81 2.21
N GLN A 10 -14.67 8.28 1.12
CA GLN A 10 -15.70 7.25 1.18
C GLN A 10 -15.17 5.95 1.79
N TRP A 11 -13.98 5.52 1.41
CA TRP A 11 -13.35 4.34 1.98
C TRP A 11 -13.02 4.53 3.46
N ARG A 12 -12.49 5.70 3.82
CA ARG A 12 -12.24 6.05 5.22
C ARG A 12 -13.50 5.96 6.06
N ASP A 13 -14.61 6.51 5.57
CA ASP A 13 -15.89 6.50 6.28
C ASP A 13 -16.41 5.06 6.45
N ARG A 14 -16.29 4.22 5.44
CA ARG A 14 -16.67 2.81 5.51
C ARG A 14 -15.85 2.04 6.55
N LEU A 15 -14.55 2.31 6.64
CA LEU A 15 -13.69 1.72 7.66
C LEU A 15 -14.11 2.18 9.07
N ARG A 16 -14.41 3.46 9.25
CA ARG A 16 -14.84 4.02 10.53
C ARG A 16 -16.19 3.49 10.97
N ARG A 17 -17.10 3.25 10.05
CA ARG A 17 -18.41 2.66 10.32
C ARG A 17 -18.34 1.15 10.54
N LYS A 18 -17.17 0.55 10.37
CA LYS A 18 -16.95 -0.88 10.45
C LYS A 18 -17.76 -1.70 9.42
N GLU A 19 -18.12 -1.08 8.31
CA GLU A 19 -18.74 -1.78 7.17
C GLU A 19 -17.74 -2.70 6.49
N LEU A 20 -16.44 -2.41 6.68
CA LEU A 20 -15.33 -3.09 6.04
C LEU A 20 -14.12 -3.01 6.98
N SER A 21 -13.36 -4.09 7.11
CA SER A 21 -12.11 -4.08 7.87
C SER A 21 -10.93 -3.68 6.99
N PRO A 22 -9.81 -3.18 7.59
CA PRO A 22 -8.59 -2.94 6.82
C PRO A 22 -8.10 -4.17 6.06
N ALA A 23 -8.21 -5.36 6.64
CA ALA A 23 -7.82 -6.60 5.98
C ALA A 23 -8.69 -6.89 4.75
N GLU A 24 -9.98 -6.64 4.82
CA GLU A 24 -10.88 -6.79 3.68
C GLU A 24 -10.52 -5.82 2.54
N LEU A 25 -10.17 -4.58 2.89
CA LEU A 25 -9.77 -3.60 1.90
C LEU A 25 -8.44 -3.98 1.24
N VAL A 26 -7.48 -4.51 1.99
CA VAL A 26 -6.23 -5.05 1.43
C VAL A 26 -6.52 -6.19 0.47
N ASN A 27 -7.41 -7.10 0.81
CA ASN A 27 -7.77 -8.21 -0.08
C ASN A 27 -8.44 -7.73 -1.36
N LEU A 28 -9.35 -6.76 -1.27
CA LEU A 28 -9.95 -6.16 -2.46
C LEU A 28 -8.90 -5.51 -3.37
N THR A 29 -7.96 -4.79 -2.75
CA THR A 29 -6.85 -4.16 -3.48
C THR A 29 -5.96 -5.20 -4.15
N ALA A 30 -5.61 -6.26 -3.44
CA ALA A 30 -4.80 -7.34 -3.97
C ALA A 30 -5.48 -8.04 -5.15
N ASP A 31 -6.77 -8.32 -5.02
CA ASP A 31 -7.54 -8.93 -6.10
C ASP A 31 -7.58 -8.04 -7.34
N ALA A 32 -7.72 -6.72 -7.16
CA ALA A 32 -7.69 -5.76 -8.26
C ALA A 32 -6.32 -5.73 -8.95
N ILE A 33 -5.24 -5.77 -8.18
CA ILE A 33 -3.87 -5.81 -8.72
C ILE A 33 -3.65 -7.09 -9.53
N GLU A 34 -4.09 -8.22 -9.01
CA GLU A 34 -3.95 -9.51 -9.71
C GLU A 34 -4.79 -9.57 -10.98
N ALA A 35 -5.97 -8.98 -10.97
CA ALA A 35 -6.85 -8.94 -12.14
C ALA A 35 -6.30 -8.05 -13.26
N ASP A 36 -5.50 -7.05 -12.93
CA ASP A 36 -4.99 -6.08 -13.89
C ASP A 36 -3.48 -6.21 -14.14
N ARG A 37 -3.01 -7.44 -14.28
CA ARG A 37 -1.59 -7.72 -14.54
C ARG A 37 -1.10 -7.19 -15.88
N THR A 38 -1.98 -7.04 -16.85
CA THR A 38 -1.61 -6.58 -18.19
C THR A 38 -1.11 -5.14 -18.20
N THR A 39 -1.54 -4.32 -17.25
CA THR A 39 -1.04 -2.95 -17.08
C THR A 39 0.40 -2.90 -16.56
N ASN A 40 0.82 -3.95 -15.85
CA ASN A 40 2.18 -4.06 -15.28
C ASN A 40 2.57 -2.83 -14.45
N ALA A 41 1.64 -2.34 -13.64
CA ALA A 41 1.83 -1.10 -12.88
C ALA A 41 2.69 -1.28 -11.63
N TYR A 42 2.76 -2.50 -11.10
CA TYR A 42 3.45 -2.79 -9.84
C TYR A 42 4.71 -3.60 -10.06
N ILE A 43 5.82 -3.16 -9.47
CA ILE A 43 7.07 -3.95 -9.45
C ILE A 43 6.90 -5.12 -8.49
N SER A 44 6.32 -4.86 -7.33
CA SER A 44 6.11 -5.88 -6.30
C SER A 44 4.88 -5.57 -5.48
N PHE A 45 4.28 -6.63 -4.96
CA PHE A 45 3.18 -6.53 -4.01
C PHE A 45 3.21 -7.76 -3.11
N ASP A 46 3.26 -7.54 -1.80
CA ASP A 46 3.23 -8.59 -0.80
C ASP A 46 1.93 -8.51 -0.01
N ARG A 47 0.98 -9.39 -0.36
CA ARG A 47 -0.33 -9.44 0.27
C ARG A 47 -0.22 -9.72 1.77
N GLU A 48 0.64 -10.62 2.17
CA GLU A 48 0.79 -11.00 3.59
C GLU A 48 1.34 -9.86 4.42
N ALA A 49 2.35 -9.16 3.92
CA ALA A 49 2.91 -7.98 4.59
C ALA A 49 1.86 -6.88 4.72
N ALA A 50 1.06 -6.65 3.68
CA ALA A 50 -0.01 -5.66 3.71
C ALA A 50 -1.11 -6.06 4.71
N LEU A 51 -1.48 -7.33 4.77
CA LEU A 51 -2.45 -7.84 5.74
C LEU A 51 -1.93 -7.70 7.18
N HIS A 52 -0.65 -7.97 7.40
CA HIS A 52 -0.03 -7.79 8.71
C HIS A 52 -0.06 -6.32 9.14
N ALA A 53 0.28 -5.41 8.24
CA ALA A 53 0.21 -3.97 8.50
C ALA A 53 -1.23 -3.52 8.78
N ALA A 54 -2.20 -4.04 8.04
CA ALA A 54 -3.60 -3.73 8.22
C ALA A 54 -4.12 -4.17 9.60
N ALA A 55 -3.67 -5.32 10.09
CA ALA A 55 -4.09 -5.83 11.39
C ALA A 55 -3.68 -4.91 12.55
N GLY A 56 -2.56 -4.18 12.39
CA GLY A 56 -2.08 -3.22 13.40
C GLY A 56 -2.54 -1.79 13.16
N ALA A 57 -3.37 -1.53 12.15
CA ALA A 57 -3.76 -0.17 11.79
C ALA A 57 -4.69 0.46 12.82
N ASP A 58 -4.37 1.70 13.21
CA ASP A 58 -5.25 2.53 14.04
C ASP A 58 -6.17 3.34 13.15
N ILE A 59 -7.41 2.88 12.99
CA ILE A 59 -8.38 3.50 12.08
C ILE A 59 -8.86 4.88 12.55
N SER A 60 -8.45 5.34 13.74
CA SER A 60 -8.69 6.72 14.17
C SER A 60 -7.81 7.73 13.43
N SER A 61 -6.68 7.29 12.89
CA SER A 61 -5.83 8.13 12.05
C SER A 61 -6.45 8.32 10.66
N PRO A 62 -6.28 9.49 10.01
CA PRO A 62 -7.02 9.82 8.79
C PRO A 62 -6.84 8.85 7.63
N LEU A 63 -5.65 8.26 7.47
CA LEU A 63 -5.34 7.35 6.36
C LEU A 63 -5.06 5.92 6.81
N ALA A 64 -5.11 5.64 8.10
CA ALA A 64 -4.81 4.31 8.62
C ALA A 64 -5.84 3.29 8.12
N GLY A 65 -5.36 2.10 7.79
CA GLY A 65 -6.18 1.02 7.25
C GLY A 65 -6.40 1.11 5.75
N ILE A 66 -5.95 2.18 5.09
CA ILE A 66 -6.09 2.37 3.64
C ILE A 66 -4.79 1.96 2.96
N PRO A 67 -4.84 1.01 2.02
CA PRO A 67 -3.66 0.65 1.23
C PRO A 67 -3.22 1.82 0.35
N ILE A 68 -1.91 1.99 0.23
CA ILE A 68 -1.34 3.01 -0.62
C ILE A 68 -0.25 2.41 -1.50
N ALA A 69 -0.24 2.80 -2.76
CA ALA A 69 0.82 2.44 -3.68
C ALA A 69 1.96 3.45 -3.55
N VAL A 70 3.17 2.93 -3.42
CA VAL A 70 4.37 3.73 -3.22
C VAL A 70 5.31 3.57 -4.41
N LYS A 71 5.72 4.68 -4.98
CA LYS A 71 6.66 4.68 -6.08
C LYS A 71 8.04 4.19 -5.62
N ASP A 72 8.76 3.48 -6.51
CA ASP A 72 10.04 2.83 -6.20
C ASP A 72 11.22 3.79 -6.00
N ASN A 73 10.97 5.08 -5.95
CA ASN A 73 11.96 6.09 -5.59
C ASN A 73 11.71 6.72 -4.21
N ILE A 74 10.78 6.16 -3.44
CA ILE A 74 10.43 6.64 -2.10
C ILE A 74 10.82 5.57 -1.09
N ASN A 75 11.60 5.95 -0.09
CA ASN A 75 12.05 5.02 0.94
C ASN A 75 10.92 4.60 1.87
N VAL A 76 10.73 3.30 2.01
CA VAL A 76 9.89 2.68 3.03
C VAL A 76 10.78 1.73 3.81
N LEU A 77 10.87 1.92 5.12
CA LEU A 77 11.74 1.14 5.99
C LEU A 77 11.56 -0.37 5.76
N GLY A 78 12.66 -1.04 5.51
CA GLY A 78 12.67 -2.50 5.32
C GLY A 78 12.23 -2.97 3.94
N GLN A 79 11.93 -2.05 3.02
CA GLN A 79 11.53 -2.39 1.66
C GLN A 79 12.58 -1.95 0.62
N PRO A 80 12.65 -2.62 -0.54
CA PRO A 80 13.56 -2.22 -1.60
C PRO A 80 13.18 -0.85 -2.17
N THR A 81 14.18 -0.02 -2.45
CA THR A 81 14.04 1.26 -3.14
C THR A 81 15.06 1.28 -4.26
N ARG A 82 14.66 0.87 -5.45
CA ARG A 82 15.58 0.58 -6.56
C ARG A 82 15.74 1.72 -7.55
N CYS A 83 14.79 2.65 -7.61
CA CYS A 83 14.80 3.78 -8.54
C CYS A 83 15.03 3.34 -10.00
N ALA A 84 14.52 2.16 -10.38
CA ALA A 84 14.75 1.53 -11.68
C ALA A 84 16.24 1.28 -12.00
N SER A 85 17.10 1.20 -10.99
CA SER A 85 18.55 0.99 -11.14
C SER A 85 18.96 -0.40 -10.69
N ARG A 86 19.73 -1.10 -11.54
CA ARG A 86 20.28 -2.40 -11.19
C ARG A 86 21.30 -2.32 -10.06
N LEU A 87 22.01 -1.19 -9.93
CA LEU A 87 22.95 -0.97 -8.84
C LEU A 87 22.26 -0.96 -7.48
N LEU A 88 21.01 -0.50 -7.43
CA LEU A 88 20.23 -0.42 -6.21
C LEU A 88 19.37 -1.66 -5.96
N SER A 89 19.46 -2.70 -6.80
CA SER A 89 18.62 -3.87 -6.64
C SER A 89 18.77 -4.55 -5.26
N PRO A 90 19.97 -4.61 -4.63
CA PRO A 90 20.11 -5.16 -3.28
C PRO A 90 19.80 -4.14 -2.16
N TYR A 91 19.55 -2.90 -2.50
CA TYR A 91 19.34 -1.85 -1.50
C TYR A 91 17.99 -2.02 -0.81
N VAL A 92 18.01 -2.01 0.52
CA VAL A 92 16.82 -2.01 1.36
C VAL A 92 16.83 -0.73 2.18
N ALA A 93 15.75 0.03 2.16
CA ALA A 93 15.69 1.32 2.81
C ALA A 93 15.84 1.19 4.34
N PRO A 94 16.78 1.94 4.95
CA PRO A 94 17.01 1.89 6.40
C PRO A 94 16.11 2.87 7.17
N TYR A 95 15.26 3.62 6.49
CA TYR A 95 14.37 4.60 7.11
C TYR A 95 13.17 4.86 6.21
N ASP A 96 12.10 5.43 6.80
CA ASP A 96 10.95 5.92 6.05
C ASP A 96 11.19 7.33 5.54
N ALA A 97 10.79 7.60 4.29
CA ALA A 97 10.69 8.97 3.82
C ALA A 97 9.69 9.75 4.68
N THR A 98 9.87 11.06 4.77
CA THR A 98 8.98 11.90 5.59
C THR A 98 7.52 11.76 5.18
N SER A 99 7.23 11.70 3.88
CA SER A 99 5.87 11.52 3.38
C SER A 99 5.25 10.20 3.86
N ILE A 100 6.04 9.13 3.90
CA ILE A 100 5.59 7.82 4.38
C ILE A 100 5.24 7.86 5.86
N ARG A 101 6.12 8.45 6.66
CA ARG A 101 5.91 8.59 8.09
C ARG A 101 4.66 9.41 8.40
N LEU A 102 4.42 10.48 7.65
CA LEU A 102 3.26 11.36 7.85
C LEU A 102 1.94 10.74 7.42
N CYS A 103 1.96 9.84 6.43
CA CYS A 103 0.75 9.17 5.97
C CYS A 103 0.14 8.25 7.05
N GLY A 104 0.97 7.52 7.79
CA GLY A 104 0.49 6.60 8.81
C GLY A 104 -0.50 5.56 8.31
N CYS A 105 -0.35 5.12 7.06
CA CYS A 105 -1.28 4.23 6.37
C CYS A 105 -0.68 2.84 6.16
N CYS A 106 -1.51 1.89 5.75
CA CYS A 106 -1.06 0.57 5.33
C CYS A 106 -0.36 0.67 3.97
N LEU A 107 0.88 0.23 3.91
CA LEU A 107 1.67 0.29 2.68
C LEU A 107 1.67 -1.05 1.97
N ASN A 108 1.40 -1.01 0.68
CA ASN A 108 1.37 -2.21 -0.15
C ASN A 108 2.71 -2.53 -0.82
N GLY A 109 3.60 -1.58 -0.86
CA GLY A 109 4.85 -1.71 -1.58
C GLY A 109 4.96 -0.74 -2.75
N PRO A 110 6.11 -0.69 -3.38
CA PRO A 110 6.37 0.33 -4.40
C PRO A 110 5.60 0.07 -5.69
N LEU A 111 5.17 1.14 -6.31
CA LEU A 111 4.70 1.10 -7.69
C LEU A 111 5.88 0.97 -8.63
N ASN A 112 5.61 0.35 -9.75
CA ASN A 112 6.52 0.35 -10.88
C ASN A 112 6.53 1.75 -11.49
N ALA A 113 7.67 2.39 -11.44
CA ALA A 113 7.79 3.77 -11.91
C ALA A 113 8.28 3.82 -13.36
#